data_5769b6adb50a0323fa8831cc89e0c9f2
#
_entry.id   5769b6adb50a0323fa8831cc89e0c9f2
#
_cell.length_a   1.000
_cell.length_b   1.000
_cell.length_c   1.000
_cell.angle_alpha   90.00
_cell.angle_beta   90.00
_cell.angle_gamma   90.00
#
_symmetry.space_group_name_H-M   'P 1'
#
loop_
_entity.id
_entity.type
_entity.pdbx_description
1 polymer ?
#
loop_
_entity_poly.entity_id
_entity_poly.type
_entity_poly.pdbx_seq_one_letter_code
_entity_poly.pdbx_strand_id
1 'polypeptide(L)'
;MLRCLGVATFLRIFDMQNRWGFAIIILSVLILDQASKIAVSTQVGLGESVPVVPGLLHITLVRNTGMAFGLFSAHSIPYKPLLVTVLSIAALVAVAVYALGTPSHNQLSRWGLAFILGGAAGNIIDRIRLGYVTDFVDVFYRQAHWPAFNVADAAICAGVGLLLLDTLTHREPKEAMSQASARES
;
A
#
# COMPACT_ATOMS: atom_id res chain seq x y z
N MET A 1 10.68 41.69 15.72
CA MET A 1 11.02 40.38 16.32
C MET A 1 9.77 39.49 16.55
N LEU A 2 8.60 40.00 16.88
CA LEU A 2 7.37 39.23 17.15
C LEU A 2 6.68 38.61 15.90
N ARG A 3 6.91 39.11 14.68
CA ARG A 3 6.32 38.55 13.45
C ARG A 3 6.96 37.22 12.99
N CYS A 4 8.23 36.98 13.28
CA CYS A 4 8.91 35.74 12.89
C CYS A 4 8.55 34.54 13.77
N LEU A 5 8.18 34.75 15.04
CA LEU A 5 7.75 33.68 15.94
C LEU A 5 6.39 33.10 15.54
N GLY A 6 5.45 33.93 15.08
CA GLY A 6 4.13 33.49 14.65
C GLY A 6 4.16 32.58 13.40
N VAL A 7 4.98 32.91 12.41
CA VAL A 7 5.13 32.14 11.19
C VAL A 7 5.78 30.78 11.47
N ALA A 8 6.83 30.73 12.29
CA ALA A 8 7.48 29.47 12.65
C ALA A 8 6.56 28.55 13.47
N THR A 9 5.73 29.09 14.35
CA THR A 9 4.74 28.33 15.12
C THR A 9 3.61 27.85 14.22
N PHE A 10 3.11 28.67 13.30
CA PHE A 10 2.09 28.28 12.32
C PHE A 10 2.59 27.15 11.39
N LEU A 11 3.81 27.27 10.86
CA LEU A 11 4.44 26.21 10.03
C LEU A 11 4.62 24.91 10.81
N ARG A 12 4.99 24.96 12.09
CA ARG A 12 5.07 23.76 12.94
C ARG A 12 3.72 23.10 13.17
N ILE A 13 2.66 23.88 13.40
CA ILE A 13 1.30 23.34 13.59
C ILE A 13 0.82 22.69 12.28
N PHE A 14 1.05 23.33 11.14
CA PHE A 14 0.67 22.80 9.84
C PHE A 14 1.43 21.51 9.49
N ASP A 15 2.71 21.44 9.81
CA ASP A 15 3.53 20.22 9.64
C ASP A 15 3.08 19.11 10.60
N MET A 16 2.71 19.43 11.84
CA MET A 16 2.14 18.46 12.79
C MET A 16 0.81 17.89 12.30
N GLN A 17 -0.13 18.72 11.82
CA GLN A 17 -1.42 18.24 11.29
C GLN A 17 -1.23 17.28 10.12
N ASN A 18 -0.26 17.56 9.25
CA ASN A 18 0.05 16.70 8.12
C ASN A 18 0.69 15.35 8.54
N ARG A 19 1.42 15.33 9.64
CA ARG A 19 1.98 14.09 10.23
C ARG A 19 0.90 13.19 10.85
N TRP A 20 -0.08 13.80 11.55
CA TRP A 20 -1.21 13.05 12.10
C TRP A 20 -2.08 12.44 11.00
N GLY A 21 -2.38 13.19 9.95
CA GLY A 21 -3.13 12.67 8.79
C GLY A 21 -2.44 11.45 8.15
N PHE A 22 -1.12 11.51 7.98
CA PHE A 22 -0.32 10.39 7.48
C PHE A 22 -0.41 9.15 8.38
N ALA A 23 -0.25 9.32 9.69
CA ALA A 23 -0.35 8.24 10.65
C ALA A 23 -1.76 7.65 10.73
N ILE A 24 -2.79 8.49 10.67
CA ILE A 24 -4.20 8.05 10.68
C ILE A 24 -4.49 7.17 9.47
N ILE A 25 -4.02 7.52 8.26
CA ILE A 25 -4.22 6.69 7.06
C ILE A 25 -3.56 5.32 7.25
N ILE A 26 -2.30 5.27 7.70
CA ILE A 26 -1.58 4.00 7.95
C ILE A 26 -2.36 3.13 8.93
N LEU A 27 -2.77 3.69 10.06
CA LEU A 27 -3.49 2.95 11.10
C LEU A 27 -4.87 2.51 10.64
N SER A 28 -5.58 3.34 9.89
CA SER A 28 -6.90 2.99 9.35
C SER A 28 -6.83 1.82 8.37
N VAL A 29 -5.88 1.86 7.42
CA VAL A 29 -5.65 0.76 6.47
C VAL A 29 -5.30 -0.53 7.23
N LEU A 30 -4.38 -0.44 8.18
CA LEU A 30 -3.94 -1.60 8.97
C LEU A 30 -5.10 -2.21 9.77
N ILE A 31 -5.89 -1.39 10.45
CA ILE A 31 -7.04 -1.85 11.25
C ILE A 31 -8.10 -2.47 10.34
N LEU A 32 -8.45 -1.84 9.23
CA LEU A 32 -9.42 -2.36 8.28
C LEU A 32 -8.96 -3.68 7.66
N ASP A 33 -7.70 -3.79 7.29
CA ASP A 33 -7.13 -5.02 6.76
C ASP A 33 -7.20 -6.16 7.79
N GLN A 34 -6.68 -5.95 8.99
CA GLN A 34 -6.65 -7.01 10.01
C GLN A 34 -8.06 -7.37 10.51
N ALA A 35 -8.95 -6.38 10.68
CA ALA A 35 -10.32 -6.65 11.10
C ALA A 35 -11.10 -7.45 10.04
N SER A 36 -10.96 -7.10 8.75
CA SER A 36 -11.61 -7.85 7.67
C SER A 36 -11.08 -9.28 7.54
N LYS A 37 -9.76 -9.48 7.65
CA LYS A 37 -9.13 -10.80 7.64
C LYS A 37 -9.61 -11.68 8.79
N ILE A 38 -9.69 -11.13 10.01
CA ILE A 38 -10.23 -11.84 11.17
C ILE A 38 -11.71 -12.18 10.94
N ALA A 39 -12.53 -11.23 10.51
CA ALA A 39 -13.95 -11.45 10.25
C ALA A 39 -14.19 -12.56 9.23
N VAL A 40 -13.47 -12.54 8.10
CA VAL A 40 -13.59 -13.60 7.09
C VAL A 40 -13.08 -14.93 7.61
N SER A 41 -11.92 -14.97 8.26
CA SER A 41 -11.33 -16.22 8.76
C SER A 41 -12.17 -16.92 9.83
N THR A 42 -13.08 -16.20 10.49
CA THR A 42 -13.99 -16.76 11.50
C THR A 42 -15.33 -17.21 10.94
N GLN A 43 -15.69 -16.75 9.74
CA GLN A 43 -17.04 -16.98 9.17
C GLN A 43 -17.01 -17.84 7.90
N VAL A 44 -15.87 -17.89 7.21
CA VAL A 44 -15.73 -18.61 5.92
C VAL A 44 -14.72 -19.73 6.08
N GLY A 45 -15.09 -20.93 5.67
CA GLY A 45 -14.19 -22.09 5.66
C GLY A 45 -13.09 -21.96 4.61
N LEU A 46 -11.94 -22.61 4.87
CA LEU A 46 -10.82 -22.59 3.92
C LEU A 46 -11.23 -23.17 2.56
N GLY A 47 -11.08 -22.37 1.51
CA GLY A 47 -11.50 -22.74 0.15
C GLY A 47 -13.01 -22.61 -0.11
N GLU A 48 -13.79 -22.23 0.90
CA GLU A 48 -15.20 -21.91 0.72
C GLU A 48 -15.36 -20.56 0.01
N SER A 49 -16.42 -20.44 -0.79
CA SER A 49 -16.75 -19.21 -1.52
C SER A 49 -18.20 -18.81 -1.26
N VAL A 50 -18.39 -17.62 -0.72
CA VAL A 50 -19.70 -17.03 -0.43
C VAL A 50 -20.00 -15.97 -1.49
N PRO A 51 -21.06 -16.10 -2.29
CA PRO A 51 -21.39 -15.12 -3.33
C PRO A 51 -21.89 -13.82 -2.70
N VAL A 52 -21.26 -12.68 -3.10
CA VAL A 52 -21.67 -11.32 -2.71
C VAL A 52 -22.39 -10.64 -3.88
N VAL A 53 -21.78 -10.70 -5.08
CA VAL A 53 -22.40 -10.26 -6.33
C VAL A 53 -22.39 -11.43 -7.30
N PRO A 54 -23.57 -11.98 -7.64
CA PRO A 54 -23.66 -13.14 -8.54
C PRO A 54 -22.93 -12.87 -9.86
N GLY A 55 -22.05 -13.79 -10.25
CA GLY A 55 -21.31 -13.72 -11.50
C GLY A 55 -20.11 -12.74 -11.53
N LEU A 56 -19.78 -12.07 -10.40
CA LEU A 56 -18.72 -11.06 -10.37
C LEU A 56 -17.84 -11.12 -9.14
N LEU A 57 -18.40 -11.33 -7.93
CA LEU A 57 -17.66 -11.17 -6.67
C LEU A 57 -18.06 -12.24 -5.66
N HIS A 58 -17.08 -12.97 -5.16
CA HIS A 58 -17.21 -13.86 -4.01
C HIS A 58 -16.30 -13.39 -2.85
N ILE A 59 -16.70 -13.70 -1.63
CA ILE A 59 -15.79 -13.75 -0.50
C ILE A 59 -15.33 -15.20 -0.35
N THR A 60 -14.04 -15.43 -0.48
CA THR A 60 -13.41 -16.75 -0.32
C THR A 60 -12.28 -16.70 0.68
N LEU A 61 -11.94 -17.79 1.34
CA LEU A 61 -10.81 -17.83 2.24
C LEU A 61 -9.64 -18.57 1.60
N VAL A 62 -8.59 -17.83 1.24
CA VAL A 62 -7.37 -18.35 0.62
C VAL A 62 -6.16 -18.03 1.50
N ARG A 63 -5.26 -19.01 1.68
CA ARG A 63 -3.96 -18.84 2.35
C ARG A 63 -2.87 -18.64 1.31
N ASN A 64 -2.37 -17.42 1.16
CA ASN A 64 -1.35 -17.08 0.18
C ASN A 64 0.05 -17.12 0.81
N THR A 65 0.82 -18.13 0.48
CA THR A 65 2.22 -18.29 0.94
C THR A 65 3.25 -17.53 0.08
N GLY A 66 2.81 -16.53 -0.68
CA GLY A 66 3.67 -15.74 -1.57
C GLY A 66 3.67 -16.24 -3.02
N MET A 67 2.60 -16.94 -3.44
CA MET A 67 2.43 -17.47 -4.81
C MET A 67 1.72 -16.45 -5.72
N ALA A 68 2.12 -15.18 -5.70
CA ALA A 68 1.64 -14.24 -6.70
C ALA A 68 1.97 -14.78 -8.10
N PHE A 69 0.95 -14.96 -8.93
CA PHE A 69 1.03 -15.43 -10.33
C PHE A 69 1.64 -16.82 -10.55
N GLY A 70 1.74 -17.69 -9.56
CA GLY A 70 2.25 -19.06 -9.75
C GLY A 70 3.74 -19.15 -10.11
N LEU A 71 4.49 -18.06 -10.10
CA LEU A 71 5.87 -17.94 -10.58
C LEU A 71 6.88 -18.88 -9.88
N PHE A 72 6.52 -19.46 -8.75
CA PHE A 72 7.36 -20.40 -8.01
C PHE A 72 6.61 -21.67 -7.57
N SER A 73 5.49 -22.00 -8.23
CA SER A 73 4.69 -23.18 -7.87
C SER A 73 5.40 -24.51 -8.17
N ALA A 74 6.34 -24.52 -9.11
CA ALA A 74 6.99 -25.74 -9.60
C ALA A 74 8.15 -26.29 -8.74
N HIS A 75 8.67 -25.51 -7.79
CA HIS A 75 9.77 -25.93 -6.92
C HIS A 75 9.45 -25.62 -5.47
N SER A 76 9.52 -26.61 -4.59
CA SER A 76 9.53 -26.44 -3.14
C SER A 76 10.86 -25.77 -2.73
N ILE A 77 10.90 -24.42 -2.83
CA ILE A 77 12.05 -23.67 -2.34
C ILE A 77 11.99 -23.75 -0.80
N PRO A 78 12.98 -24.37 -0.15
CA PRO A 78 13.07 -24.36 1.30
C PRO A 78 13.07 -22.90 1.78
N TYR A 79 12.35 -22.60 2.88
CA TYR A 79 12.27 -21.26 3.47
C TYR A 79 11.59 -20.18 2.60
N LYS A 80 10.82 -20.55 1.58
CA LYS A 80 10.09 -19.60 0.73
C LYS A 80 9.26 -18.56 1.53
N PRO A 81 8.46 -18.93 2.56
CA PRO A 81 7.71 -17.94 3.34
C PRO A 81 8.63 -16.95 4.06
N LEU A 82 9.77 -17.40 4.57
CA LEU A 82 10.75 -16.55 5.22
C LEU A 82 11.37 -15.57 4.23
N LEU A 83 11.79 -16.05 3.05
CA LEU A 83 12.35 -15.18 2.00
C LEU A 83 11.37 -14.08 1.58
N VAL A 84 10.11 -14.44 1.33
CA VAL A 84 9.06 -13.46 0.95
C VAL A 84 8.84 -12.46 2.09
N THR A 85 8.85 -12.91 3.34
CA THR A 85 8.71 -12.02 4.51
C THR A 85 9.87 -11.03 4.60
N VAL A 86 11.12 -11.51 4.47
CA VAL A 86 12.32 -10.65 4.51
C VAL A 86 12.31 -9.62 3.39
N LEU A 87 11.97 -10.04 2.16
CA LEU A 87 11.86 -9.11 1.03
C LEU A 87 10.74 -8.08 1.23
N SER A 88 9.60 -8.49 1.80
CA SER A 88 8.50 -7.57 2.12
C SER A 88 8.90 -6.54 3.18
N ILE A 89 9.65 -6.96 4.22
CA ILE A 89 10.19 -6.06 5.24
C ILE A 89 11.19 -5.08 4.63
N ALA A 90 12.10 -5.57 3.78
CA ALA A 90 13.06 -4.71 3.10
C ALA A 90 12.37 -3.66 2.21
N ALA A 91 11.34 -4.06 1.47
CA ALA A 91 10.53 -3.14 0.68
C ALA A 91 9.80 -2.11 1.56
N LEU A 92 9.19 -2.55 2.68
CA LEU A 92 8.54 -1.66 3.63
C LEU A 92 9.51 -0.61 4.17
N VAL A 93 10.72 -1.02 4.58
CA VAL A 93 11.77 -0.12 5.07
C VAL A 93 12.19 0.88 3.98
N ALA A 94 12.39 0.44 2.75
CA ALA A 94 12.74 1.32 1.64
C ALA A 94 11.64 2.38 1.39
N VAL A 95 10.36 1.98 1.39
CA VAL A 95 9.23 2.90 1.25
C VAL A 95 9.13 3.85 2.45
N ALA A 96 9.39 3.37 3.67
CA ALA A 96 9.38 4.21 4.87
C ALA A 96 10.49 5.27 4.83
N VAL A 97 11.71 4.88 4.44
CA VAL A 97 12.83 5.82 4.27
C VAL A 97 12.50 6.88 3.20
N TYR A 98 11.94 6.46 2.07
CA TYR A 98 11.50 7.39 1.04
C TYR A 98 10.43 8.36 1.54
N ALA A 99 9.45 7.86 2.33
CA ALA A 99 8.39 8.66 2.92
C ALA A 99 8.92 9.73 3.89
N LEU A 100 10.00 9.44 4.63
CA LEU A 100 10.65 10.41 5.53
C LEU A 100 11.28 11.58 4.76
N GLY A 101 11.75 11.36 3.53
CA GLY A 101 12.30 12.39 2.65
C GLY A 101 11.24 13.16 1.84
N THR A 102 9.98 12.70 1.83
CA THR A 102 8.92 13.34 1.05
C THR A 102 8.44 14.63 1.71
N PRO A 103 8.51 15.78 1.02
CA PRO A 103 8.12 17.09 1.57
C PRO A 103 6.67 17.12 2.04
N SER A 104 6.38 17.87 3.11
CA SER A 104 5.05 17.94 3.71
C SER A 104 3.99 18.59 2.81
N HIS A 105 4.41 19.42 1.84
CA HIS A 105 3.50 20.03 0.87
C HIS A 105 3.07 19.06 -0.25
N ASN A 106 3.79 17.96 -0.47
CA ASN A 106 3.44 16.96 -1.47
C ASN A 106 2.42 15.95 -0.92
N GLN A 107 1.17 16.42 -0.75
CA GLN A 107 0.10 15.68 -0.08
C GLN A 107 -0.26 14.38 -0.80
N LEU A 108 -0.30 14.40 -2.14
CA LEU A 108 -0.72 13.25 -2.94
C LEU A 108 0.26 12.08 -2.80
N SER A 109 1.58 12.37 -2.93
CA SER A 109 2.63 11.39 -2.65
C SER A 109 2.57 10.88 -1.22
N ARG A 110 2.37 11.75 -0.24
CA ARG A 110 2.30 11.36 1.17
C ARG A 110 1.13 10.41 1.44
N TRP A 111 -0.05 10.69 0.90
CA TRP A 111 -1.19 9.78 1.03
C TRP A 111 -0.92 8.45 0.34
N GLY A 112 -0.37 8.49 -0.88
CA GLY A 112 0.03 7.27 -1.58
C GLY A 112 0.98 6.40 -0.76
N LEU A 113 2.02 7.01 -0.17
CA LEU A 113 2.97 6.32 0.69
C LEU A 113 2.32 5.78 1.97
N ALA A 114 1.37 6.52 2.57
CA ALA A 114 0.66 6.06 3.76
C ALA A 114 -0.20 4.81 3.47
N PHE A 115 -0.90 4.78 2.32
CA PHE A 115 -1.64 3.61 1.86
C PHE A 115 -0.73 2.40 1.65
N ILE A 116 0.42 2.59 0.99
CA ILE A 116 1.41 1.51 0.76
C ILE A 116 1.96 0.99 2.09
N LEU A 117 2.36 1.89 3.01
CA LEU A 117 2.92 1.50 4.31
C LEU A 117 1.90 0.75 5.17
N GLY A 118 0.65 1.22 5.22
CA GLY A 118 -0.43 0.55 5.96
C GLY A 118 -0.74 -0.84 5.41
N GLY A 119 -0.87 -0.98 4.09
CA GLY A 119 -1.13 -2.25 3.43
C GLY A 119 0.06 -3.22 3.55
N ALA A 120 1.28 -2.76 3.28
CA ALA A 120 2.46 -3.61 3.42
C ALA A 120 2.64 -4.12 4.85
N ALA A 121 2.40 -3.26 5.87
CA ALA A 121 2.43 -3.65 7.27
C ALA A 121 1.40 -4.74 7.58
N GLY A 122 0.16 -4.63 7.08
CA GLY A 122 -0.89 -5.63 7.25
C GLY A 122 -0.48 -7.00 6.74
N ASN A 123 0.04 -7.07 5.51
CA ASN A 123 0.50 -8.31 4.91
C ASN A 123 1.77 -8.89 5.57
N ILE A 124 2.63 -8.05 6.14
CA ILE A 124 3.80 -8.50 6.92
C ILE A 124 3.37 -9.09 8.26
N ILE A 125 2.39 -8.48 8.94
CA ILE A 125 1.84 -9.02 10.20
C ILE A 125 1.30 -10.43 9.99
N ASP A 126 0.55 -10.67 8.92
CA ASP A 126 0.06 -12.00 8.57
C ASP A 126 1.20 -12.99 8.39
N ARG A 127 2.22 -12.63 7.59
CA ARG A 127 3.38 -13.52 7.35
C ARG A 127 4.15 -13.86 8.60
N ILE A 128 4.34 -12.91 9.51
CA ILE A 128 5.03 -13.15 10.78
C ILE A 128 4.20 -14.05 11.70
N ARG A 129 2.88 -13.82 11.77
CA ARG A 129 2.00 -14.53 12.71
C ARG A 129 1.54 -15.89 12.21
N LEU A 130 1.26 -16.00 10.90
CA LEU A 130 0.57 -17.13 10.30
C LEU A 130 1.45 -17.91 9.32
N GLY A 131 2.54 -17.31 8.80
CA GLY A 131 3.37 -17.88 7.73
C GLY A 131 2.77 -17.72 6.33
N TYR A 132 1.61 -17.08 6.20
CA TYR A 132 0.91 -16.82 4.94
C TYR A 132 0.14 -15.50 5.05
N VAL A 133 -0.36 -14.99 3.91
CA VAL A 133 -1.30 -13.85 3.89
C VAL A 133 -2.70 -14.40 3.68
N THR A 134 -3.68 -13.82 4.40
CA THR A 134 -5.09 -14.15 4.25
C THR A 134 -5.68 -13.30 3.13
N ASP A 135 -6.05 -13.94 2.01
CA ASP A 135 -6.74 -13.32 0.89
C ASP A 135 -8.19 -13.78 0.85
N PHE A 136 -9.11 -12.86 0.49
CA PHE A 136 -10.52 -13.20 0.58
C PHE A 136 -11.43 -12.53 -0.45
N VAL A 137 -10.96 -11.58 -1.24
CA VAL A 137 -11.73 -10.96 -2.32
C VAL A 137 -11.44 -11.70 -3.62
N ASP A 138 -12.43 -12.41 -4.15
CA ASP A 138 -12.36 -13.11 -5.43
C ASP A 138 -13.25 -12.40 -6.45
N VAL A 139 -12.64 -11.66 -7.37
CA VAL A 139 -13.31 -11.00 -8.48
C VAL A 139 -13.17 -11.87 -9.72
N PHE A 140 -14.28 -12.14 -10.39
CA PHE A 140 -14.26 -12.98 -11.57
C PHE A 140 -15.27 -12.53 -12.63
N TYR A 141 -15.01 -12.92 -13.86
CA TYR A 141 -15.97 -12.77 -14.95
C TYR A 141 -16.02 -14.06 -15.77
N ARG A 142 -17.16 -14.72 -15.78
CA ARG A 142 -17.36 -16.08 -16.33
C ARG A 142 -16.41 -17.08 -15.64
N GLN A 143 -15.42 -17.62 -16.35
CA GLN A 143 -14.42 -18.57 -15.83
C GLN A 143 -13.06 -17.93 -15.53
N ALA A 144 -12.91 -16.63 -15.81
CA ALA A 144 -11.66 -15.90 -15.55
C ALA A 144 -11.73 -15.28 -14.16
N HIS A 145 -10.86 -15.74 -13.26
CA HIS A 145 -10.72 -15.20 -11.91
C HIS A 145 -9.48 -14.30 -11.83
N TRP A 146 -9.64 -13.14 -11.21
CA TRP A 146 -8.51 -12.37 -10.73
C TRP A 146 -7.91 -13.09 -9.51
N PRO A 147 -6.58 -13.10 -9.32
CA PRO A 147 -6.00 -13.63 -8.09
C PRO A 147 -6.66 -13.04 -6.86
N ALA A 148 -7.06 -13.89 -5.90
CA ALA A 148 -7.67 -13.41 -4.67
C ALA A 148 -6.75 -12.43 -3.95
N PHE A 149 -7.33 -11.39 -3.36
CA PHE A 149 -6.62 -10.32 -2.68
C PHE A 149 -7.35 -9.87 -1.39
N ASN A 150 -6.79 -8.93 -0.67
CA ASN A 150 -7.32 -8.40 0.59
C ASN A 150 -7.31 -6.86 0.61
N VAL A 151 -7.69 -6.26 1.74
CA VAL A 151 -7.72 -4.79 1.91
C VAL A 151 -6.31 -4.19 1.82
N ALA A 152 -5.29 -4.86 2.34
CA ALA A 152 -3.90 -4.40 2.24
C ALA A 152 -3.44 -4.27 0.79
N ASP A 153 -3.76 -5.26 -0.06
CA ASP A 153 -3.39 -5.25 -1.48
C ASP A 153 -4.11 -4.13 -2.23
N ALA A 154 -5.41 -3.94 -1.96
CA ALA A 154 -6.19 -2.84 -2.51
C ALA A 154 -5.61 -1.48 -2.11
N ALA A 155 -5.18 -1.34 -0.84
CA ALA A 155 -4.53 -0.12 -0.35
C ALA A 155 -3.19 0.12 -1.04
N ILE A 156 -2.35 -0.91 -1.19
CA ILE A 156 -1.07 -0.79 -1.92
C ILE A 156 -1.32 -0.33 -3.37
N CYS A 157 -2.27 -0.95 -4.06
CA CYS A 157 -2.62 -0.56 -5.44
C CYS A 157 -3.12 0.90 -5.52
N ALA A 158 -4.00 1.31 -4.61
CA ALA A 158 -4.46 2.70 -4.52
C ALA A 158 -3.30 3.67 -4.25
N GLY A 159 -2.40 3.31 -3.33
CA GLY A 159 -1.22 4.10 -3.00
C GLY A 159 -0.28 4.27 -4.19
N VAL A 160 -0.01 3.21 -4.94
CA VAL A 160 0.78 3.26 -6.18
C VAL A 160 0.08 4.14 -7.22
N GLY A 161 -1.24 4.03 -7.37
CA GLY A 161 -2.03 4.88 -8.25
C GLY A 161 -1.90 6.36 -7.91
N LEU A 162 -1.92 6.73 -6.62
CA LEU A 162 -1.72 8.10 -6.15
C LEU A 162 -0.30 8.62 -6.48
N LEU A 163 0.74 7.79 -6.29
CA LEU A 163 2.12 8.17 -6.65
C LEU A 163 2.28 8.38 -8.16
N LEU A 164 1.67 7.52 -8.97
CA LEU A 164 1.68 7.67 -10.41
C LEU A 164 0.95 8.96 -10.84
N LEU A 165 -0.21 9.23 -10.25
CA LEU A 165 -0.97 10.45 -10.51
C LEU A 165 -0.15 11.69 -10.13
N ASP A 166 0.51 11.69 -8.98
CA ASP A 166 1.39 12.78 -8.55
C ASP A 166 2.52 13.02 -9.55
N THR A 167 3.18 11.97 -9.98
CA THR A 167 4.26 12.04 -10.98
C THR A 167 3.78 12.59 -12.33
N LEU A 168 2.56 12.26 -12.73
CA LEU A 168 1.99 12.73 -14.00
C LEU A 168 1.54 14.19 -13.93
N THR A 169 1.06 14.64 -12.77
CA THR A 169 0.54 16.01 -12.58
C THR A 169 1.62 17.02 -12.23
N HIS A 170 2.71 16.59 -11.57
CA HIS A 170 3.84 17.45 -11.18
C HIS A 170 5.06 17.33 -12.12
N ARG A 171 4.86 16.92 -13.37
CA ARG A 171 5.91 17.04 -14.38
C ARG A 171 6.20 18.52 -14.61
N GLU A 172 7.31 19.02 -14.04
CA GLU A 172 7.91 20.29 -14.45
C GLU A 172 8.10 20.25 -15.98
N PRO A 173 7.65 21.29 -16.71
CA PRO A 173 7.91 21.35 -18.14
C PRO A 173 9.43 21.41 -18.36
N LYS A 174 10.02 20.40 -18.98
CA LYS A 174 11.45 20.38 -19.38
C LYS A 174 11.86 21.58 -20.24
N GLU A 175 10.89 22.35 -20.71
CA GLU A 175 11.10 23.54 -21.51
C GLU A 175 11.73 24.72 -20.75
N ALA A 176 11.53 24.83 -19.44
CA ALA A 176 12.09 25.94 -18.64
C ALA A 176 13.62 25.83 -18.51
N MET A 177 14.18 24.62 -18.40
CA MET A 177 15.64 24.42 -18.33
C MET A 177 16.33 24.63 -19.69
N SER A 178 15.67 24.28 -20.81
CA SER A 178 16.19 24.49 -22.15
C SER A 178 16.24 25.98 -22.51
N GLN A 179 15.27 26.75 -22.06
CA GLN A 179 15.23 28.21 -22.32
C GLN A 179 16.20 28.99 -21.40
N ALA A 180 16.49 28.50 -20.21
CA ALA A 180 17.50 29.10 -19.32
C ALA A 180 18.92 28.91 -19.90
N SER A 181 19.26 27.71 -20.40
CA SER A 181 20.57 27.44 -20.98
C SER A 181 20.77 28.13 -22.32
N ALA A 182 19.70 28.43 -23.09
CA ALA A 182 19.76 29.17 -24.33
C ALA A 182 19.87 30.69 -24.14
N ARG A 183 19.67 31.22 -22.93
CA ARG A 183 19.84 32.64 -22.62
C ARG A 183 21.24 32.98 -22.05
N GLU A 184 22.02 31.96 -21.66
CA GLU A 184 23.39 32.09 -21.14
C GLU A 184 24.47 31.81 -22.21
N SER A 185 24.08 31.41 -23.41
CA SER A 185 24.96 31.24 -24.59
C SER A 185 24.85 32.44 -25.55
#